data_99d918541751277a9b363c1ae0cd9168
#
_entry.id   99d918541751277a9b363c1ae0cd9168
#
_cell.length_a   1.000
_cell.length_b   1.000
_cell.length_c   1.000
_cell.angle_alpha   90.00
_cell.angle_beta   90.00
_cell.angle_gamma   90.00
#
_symmetry.space_group_name_H-M   'P 1'
#
loop_
_entity.id
_entity.type
_entity.pdbx_description
1 polymer ?
#
loop_
_entity_poly.entity_id
_entity_poly.type
_entity_poly.pdbx_seq_one_letter_code
_entity_poly.pdbx_strand_id
1 'polypeptide(L)'
;MAAPVLFHHPSSLEHDPGPHPEQPARIVAIERALEERGWLGFERRLSPPATRVQLEAVHPARLINGVQELCASGGGAIDGDTVVSPGSWEAALHGAGGAVAVVDTLVGMPGAVDPARLAVSVHRPPGHHAEARRSMGFCLFNNVAVAARHARDAHGVRRVLILDWDVHHGNGTQDVFWEDAGVLFCSIHQWPLYPGTGAAGETGAGAGAGYTVNLPVPPGSGDDVFGSLVEHVVVPAARAYDPELILVSAGFDAHLDDPLADGRVTDAGFATMAASVRAVADALRVPVGVVLEGGYDLGALSRGLVASLEVLAAEGPVAAPELDVHPLSERYRAQHAALLG
;
A
#
# COMPACT_ATOMS: atom_id res chain seq x y z
N MET A 1 6.34 -5.13 24.07
CA MET A 1 5.64 -4.69 22.83
C MET A 1 4.75 -5.82 22.38
N ALA A 2 3.53 -5.55 21.95
CA ALA A 2 2.67 -6.58 21.37
C ALA A 2 3.34 -7.18 20.11
N ALA A 3 3.05 -8.45 19.83
CA ALA A 3 3.52 -9.11 18.62
C ALA A 3 2.95 -8.41 17.36
N PRO A 4 3.68 -8.40 16.24
CA PRO A 4 3.12 -7.89 14.99
C PRO A 4 1.94 -8.78 14.54
N VAL A 5 0.97 -8.19 13.85
CA VAL A 5 -0.25 -8.88 13.43
C VAL A 5 -0.34 -8.95 11.91
N LEU A 6 -0.72 -10.11 11.38
CA LEU A 6 -0.99 -10.32 9.96
C LEU A 6 -2.45 -10.72 9.77
N PHE A 7 -3.17 -9.90 9.00
CA PHE A 7 -4.55 -10.14 8.60
C PHE A 7 -4.61 -10.83 7.24
N HIS A 8 -5.43 -11.87 7.17
CA HIS A 8 -5.72 -12.64 5.96
C HIS A 8 -7.17 -13.12 5.96
N HIS A 9 -7.68 -13.57 4.82
CA HIS A 9 -9.00 -14.20 4.75
C HIS A 9 -9.09 -15.15 3.55
N PRO A 10 -9.74 -16.34 3.69
CA PRO A 10 -9.90 -17.30 2.60
C PRO A 10 -10.60 -16.75 1.37
N SER A 11 -11.48 -15.75 1.52
CA SER A 11 -12.18 -15.11 0.39
C SER A 11 -11.23 -14.52 -0.66
N SER A 12 -9.98 -14.19 -0.29
CA SER A 12 -8.96 -13.78 -1.25
C SER A 12 -8.67 -14.83 -2.32
N LEU A 13 -8.95 -16.11 -2.06
CA LEU A 13 -8.82 -17.20 -3.02
C LEU A 13 -10.06 -17.35 -3.93
N GLU A 14 -11.19 -16.78 -3.53
CA GLU A 14 -12.47 -16.87 -4.25
C GLU A 14 -12.63 -15.75 -5.29
N HIS A 15 -11.81 -14.71 -5.22
CA HIS A 15 -11.69 -13.72 -6.30
C HIS A 15 -10.93 -14.37 -7.46
N ASP A 16 -11.67 -14.86 -8.45
CA ASP A 16 -11.12 -15.58 -9.60
C ASP A 16 -11.48 -14.84 -10.91
N PRO A 17 -10.60 -13.98 -11.41
CA PRO A 17 -10.78 -13.31 -12.69
C PRO A 17 -10.51 -14.21 -13.92
N GLY A 18 -10.23 -15.52 -13.72
CA GLY A 18 -9.83 -16.46 -14.77
C GLY A 18 -8.34 -16.36 -15.11
N PRO A 19 -7.96 -16.56 -16.39
CA PRO A 19 -6.57 -16.41 -16.83
C PRO A 19 -6.12 -14.94 -16.71
N HIS A 20 -5.52 -14.60 -15.60
CA HIS A 20 -5.19 -13.23 -15.24
C HIS A 20 -3.91 -13.18 -14.38
N PRO A 21 -3.03 -12.16 -14.51
CA PRO A 21 -1.86 -12.04 -13.65
C PRO A 21 -2.24 -11.84 -12.16
N GLU A 22 -3.29 -11.07 -11.89
CA GLU A 22 -3.88 -10.95 -10.56
C GLU A 22 -4.74 -12.20 -10.29
N GLN A 23 -4.20 -13.20 -9.60
CA GLN A 23 -4.75 -14.55 -9.47
C GLN A 23 -4.64 -15.08 -8.02
N PRO A 24 -5.50 -16.05 -7.62
CA PRO A 24 -5.47 -16.63 -6.27
C PRO A 24 -4.10 -17.20 -5.85
N ALA A 25 -3.30 -17.69 -6.80
CA ALA A 25 -1.98 -18.24 -6.54
C ALA A 25 -1.02 -17.23 -5.88
N ARG A 26 -1.26 -15.92 -6.00
CA ARG A 26 -0.48 -14.87 -5.33
C ARG A 26 -0.53 -15.05 -3.80
N ILE A 27 -1.72 -15.26 -3.24
CA ILE A 27 -1.88 -15.49 -1.79
C ILE A 27 -1.28 -16.82 -1.37
N VAL A 28 -1.50 -17.87 -2.16
CA VAL A 28 -0.92 -19.21 -1.87
C VAL A 28 0.61 -19.14 -1.80
N ALA A 29 1.25 -18.41 -2.73
CA ALA A 29 2.70 -18.26 -2.74
C ALA A 29 3.21 -17.47 -1.52
N ILE A 30 2.52 -16.41 -1.13
CA ILE A 30 2.86 -15.60 0.06
C ILE A 30 2.71 -16.44 1.33
N GLU A 31 1.56 -17.09 1.52
CA GLU A 31 1.30 -17.89 2.74
C GLU A 31 2.32 -19.02 2.89
N ARG A 32 2.64 -19.69 1.79
CA ARG A 32 3.69 -20.73 1.79
C ARG A 32 5.05 -20.18 2.21
N ALA A 33 5.48 -19.05 1.63
CA ALA A 33 6.77 -18.46 1.94
C ALA A 33 6.86 -17.98 3.39
N LEU A 34 5.77 -17.44 3.93
CA LEU A 34 5.68 -17.05 5.34
C LEU A 34 5.65 -18.27 6.27
N GLU A 35 4.94 -19.34 5.91
CA GLU A 35 4.91 -20.58 6.69
C GLU A 35 6.29 -21.23 6.78
N GLU A 36 7.04 -21.29 5.68
CA GLU A 36 8.43 -21.78 5.64
C GLU A 36 9.37 -20.98 6.56
N ARG A 37 9.01 -19.74 6.92
CA ARG A 37 9.73 -18.84 7.83
C ARG A 37 9.10 -18.73 9.22
N GLY A 38 8.18 -19.64 9.58
CA GLY A 38 7.48 -19.60 10.88
C GLY A 38 6.66 -18.32 11.08
N TRP A 39 6.13 -17.78 9.99
CA TRP A 39 5.33 -16.55 9.97
C TRP A 39 6.05 -15.31 10.53
N LEU A 40 7.37 -15.34 10.61
CA LEU A 40 8.21 -14.25 11.12
C LEU A 40 7.76 -13.71 12.50
N GLY A 41 7.11 -14.56 13.31
CA GLY A 41 6.58 -14.19 14.63
C GLY A 41 5.27 -13.38 14.60
N PHE A 42 4.64 -13.21 13.43
CA PHE A 42 3.33 -12.57 13.33
C PHE A 42 2.22 -13.41 13.96
N GLU A 43 1.36 -12.77 14.74
CA GLU A 43 0.05 -13.31 15.09
C GLU A 43 -0.87 -13.21 13.88
N ARG A 44 -1.37 -14.36 13.42
CA ARG A 44 -2.31 -14.41 12.29
C ARG A 44 -3.73 -14.23 12.77
N ARG A 45 -4.45 -13.33 12.12
CA ARG A 45 -5.87 -13.06 12.41
C ARG A 45 -6.69 -13.04 11.12
N LEU A 46 -7.91 -13.58 11.19
CA LEU A 46 -8.87 -13.38 10.13
C LEU A 46 -9.34 -11.92 10.13
N SER A 47 -9.35 -11.30 8.96
CA SER A 47 -9.89 -9.95 8.83
C SER A 47 -11.41 -9.95 8.97
N PRO A 48 -12.01 -8.93 9.61
CA PRO A 48 -13.44 -8.67 9.44
C PRO A 48 -13.73 -8.13 8.03
N PRO A 49 -14.94 -8.26 7.51
CA PRO A 49 -15.35 -7.52 6.32
C PRO A 49 -15.49 -6.03 6.64
N ALA A 50 -15.13 -5.17 5.69
CA ALA A 50 -15.39 -3.73 5.81
C ALA A 50 -16.90 -3.48 5.88
N THR A 51 -17.30 -2.58 6.75
CA THR A 51 -18.68 -2.14 6.84
C THR A 51 -19.01 -1.19 5.68
N ARG A 52 -20.30 -1.09 5.37
CA ARG A 52 -20.78 -0.15 4.37
C ARG A 52 -20.35 1.29 4.66
N VAL A 53 -20.39 1.70 5.92
CA VAL A 53 -19.96 3.05 6.34
C VAL A 53 -18.47 3.31 6.07
N GLN A 54 -17.63 2.32 6.32
CA GLN A 54 -16.20 2.42 6.03
C GLN A 54 -15.93 2.56 4.53
N LEU A 55 -16.62 1.79 3.70
CA LEU A 55 -16.50 1.93 2.23
C LEU A 55 -17.03 3.27 1.74
N GLU A 56 -18.18 3.75 2.27
CA GLU A 56 -18.79 5.02 1.88
C GLU A 56 -17.98 6.26 2.29
N ALA A 57 -17.01 6.11 3.21
CA ALA A 57 -16.04 7.16 3.51
C ALA A 57 -15.11 7.48 2.33
N VAL A 58 -14.99 6.56 1.36
CA VAL A 58 -14.13 6.70 0.16
C VAL A 58 -14.94 6.62 -1.12
N HIS A 59 -15.83 5.65 -1.23
CA HIS A 59 -16.54 5.31 -2.45
C HIS A 59 -18.04 5.62 -2.33
N PRO A 60 -18.66 6.29 -3.31
CA PRO A 60 -20.10 6.55 -3.27
C PRO A 60 -20.90 5.24 -3.36
N ALA A 61 -22.08 5.23 -2.75
CA ALA A 61 -23.00 4.10 -2.73
C ALA A 61 -23.23 3.46 -4.13
N ARG A 62 -23.23 4.29 -5.18
CA ARG A 62 -23.40 3.80 -6.57
C ARG A 62 -22.29 2.83 -6.99
N LEU A 63 -21.02 3.14 -6.68
CA LEU A 63 -19.90 2.27 -7.02
C LEU A 63 -19.98 0.97 -6.23
N ILE A 64 -20.20 1.06 -4.93
CA ILE A 64 -20.31 -0.10 -4.04
C ILE A 64 -21.44 -1.04 -4.48
N ASN A 65 -22.62 -0.49 -4.77
CA ASN A 65 -23.75 -1.28 -5.26
C ASN A 65 -23.45 -1.91 -6.62
N GLY A 66 -22.80 -1.16 -7.54
CA GLY A 66 -22.44 -1.68 -8.86
C GLY A 66 -21.50 -2.88 -8.80
N VAL A 67 -20.49 -2.84 -7.94
CA VAL A 67 -19.59 -3.99 -7.70
C VAL A 67 -20.37 -5.16 -7.11
N GLN A 68 -21.21 -4.92 -6.09
CA GLN A 68 -22.03 -5.96 -5.46
C GLN A 68 -22.97 -6.62 -6.45
N GLU A 69 -23.72 -5.84 -7.22
CA GLU A 69 -24.69 -6.32 -8.20
C GLU A 69 -24.01 -7.13 -9.32
N LEU A 70 -22.84 -6.66 -9.81
CA LEU A 70 -22.09 -7.38 -10.84
C LEU A 70 -21.60 -8.74 -10.33
N CYS A 71 -21.05 -8.82 -9.11
CA CYS A 71 -20.66 -10.08 -8.49
C CYS A 71 -21.88 -11.01 -8.29
N ALA A 72 -23.00 -10.48 -7.79
CA ALA A 72 -24.22 -11.25 -7.56
C ALA A 72 -24.86 -11.77 -8.87
N SER A 73 -24.64 -11.09 -9.98
CA SER A 73 -25.14 -11.52 -11.32
C SER A 73 -24.28 -12.58 -12.00
N GLY A 74 -23.21 -13.06 -11.34
CA GLY A 74 -22.32 -14.09 -11.86
C GLY A 74 -20.94 -13.57 -12.26
N GLY A 75 -20.66 -12.30 -12.01
CA GLY A 75 -19.37 -11.66 -12.36
C GLY A 75 -19.37 -11.02 -13.73
N GLY A 76 -18.21 -10.54 -14.17
CA GLY A 76 -18.01 -9.88 -15.46
C GLY A 76 -16.87 -8.86 -15.43
N ALA A 77 -16.65 -8.20 -16.56
CA ALA A 77 -15.65 -7.15 -16.68
C ALA A 77 -16.21 -5.80 -16.25
N ILE A 78 -15.46 -5.07 -15.44
CA ILE A 78 -15.71 -3.66 -15.11
C ILE A 78 -15.12 -2.77 -16.21
N ASP A 79 -13.90 -3.10 -16.63
CA ASP A 79 -13.21 -2.49 -17.78
C ASP A 79 -12.33 -3.52 -18.51
N GLY A 80 -11.31 -3.05 -19.27
CA GLY A 80 -10.48 -3.93 -20.11
C GLY A 80 -9.59 -4.90 -19.34
N ASP A 81 -9.30 -4.62 -18.07
CA ASP A 81 -8.37 -5.38 -17.22
C ASP A 81 -8.90 -5.66 -15.80
N THR A 82 -10.06 -5.15 -15.44
CA THR A 82 -10.65 -5.34 -14.12
C THR A 82 -11.87 -6.24 -14.21
N VAL A 83 -11.73 -7.46 -13.73
CA VAL A 83 -12.74 -8.52 -13.82
C VAL A 83 -13.18 -8.97 -12.44
N VAL A 84 -14.47 -9.24 -12.25
CA VAL A 84 -15.02 -9.78 -11.01
C VAL A 84 -15.67 -11.15 -11.24
N SER A 85 -15.59 -11.99 -10.23
CA SER A 85 -16.31 -13.27 -10.09
C SER A 85 -17.34 -13.17 -8.96
N PRO A 86 -18.20 -14.16 -8.77
CA PRO A 86 -19.14 -14.17 -7.63
C PRO A 86 -18.45 -14.01 -6.27
N GLY A 87 -17.25 -14.58 -6.09
CA GLY A 87 -16.47 -14.46 -4.85
C GLY A 87 -15.77 -13.12 -4.64
N SER A 88 -15.70 -12.26 -5.67
CA SER A 88 -14.97 -10.99 -5.60
C SER A 88 -15.58 -10.00 -4.62
N TRP A 89 -16.87 -10.04 -4.38
CA TRP A 89 -17.53 -9.17 -3.39
C TRP A 89 -17.00 -9.41 -1.97
N GLU A 90 -17.00 -10.66 -1.51
CA GLU A 90 -16.47 -11.01 -0.18
C GLU A 90 -14.97 -10.73 -0.09
N ALA A 91 -14.21 -11.04 -1.14
CA ALA A 91 -12.78 -10.76 -1.18
C ALA A 91 -12.51 -9.25 -1.05
N ALA A 92 -13.24 -8.40 -1.77
CA ALA A 92 -13.09 -6.94 -1.70
C ALA A 92 -13.49 -6.38 -0.32
N LEU A 93 -14.55 -6.92 0.29
CA LEU A 93 -14.93 -6.55 1.66
C LEU A 93 -13.83 -6.89 2.67
N HIS A 94 -13.22 -8.06 2.56
CA HIS A 94 -12.13 -8.48 3.44
C HIS A 94 -10.81 -7.78 3.11
N GLY A 95 -10.56 -7.39 1.87
CA GLY A 95 -9.41 -6.55 1.48
C GLY A 95 -9.44 -5.20 2.19
N ALA A 96 -10.54 -4.47 2.05
CA ALA A 96 -10.73 -3.20 2.74
C ALA A 96 -10.84 -3.38 4.27
N GLY A 97 -11.55 -4.41 4.74
CA GLY A 97 -11.69 -4.72 6.16
C GLY A 97 -10.39 -5.15 6.84
N GLY A 98 -9.51 -5.85 6.12
CA GLY A 98 -8.16 -6.18 6.57
C GLY A 98 -7.29 -4.94 6.75
N ALA A 99 -7.38 -3.99 5.81
CA ALA A 99 -6.67 -2.72 5.92
C ALA A 99 -7.21 -1.85 7.09
N VAL A 100 -8.53 -1.86 7.33
CA VAL A 100 -9.14 -1.25 8.51
C VAL A 100 -8.65 -1.92 9.80
N ALA A 101 -8.62 -3.25 9.85
CA ALA A 101 -8.16 -3.99 11.03
C ALA A 101 -6.66 -3.76 11.33
N VAL A 102 -5.83 -3.49 10.30
CA VAL A 102 -4.47 -2.99 10.48
C VAL A 102 -4.47 -1.71 11.29
N VAL A 103 -5.29 -0.73 10.91
CA VAL A 103 -5.40 0.55 11.64
C VAL A 103 -5.88 0.34 13.08
N ASP A 104 -6.96 -0.41 13.28
CA ASP A 104 -7.50 -0.70 14.61
C ASP A 104 -6.46 -1.32 15.54
N THR A 105 -5.59 -2.18 14.98
CA THR A 105 -4.50 -2.81 15.73
C THR A 105 -3.39 -1.83 16.09
N LEU A 106 -3.06 -0.91 15.20
CA LEU A 106 -1.92 0.01 15.33
C LEU A 106 -2.23 1.24 16.18
N VAL A 107 -3.42 1.80 15.99
CA VAL A 107 -3.83 3.03 16.70
C VAL A 107 -4.44 2.70 18.07
N GLY A 108 -4.85 1.46 18.27
CA GLY A 108 -5.42 0.95 19.48
C GLY A 108 -6.91 1.28 19.62
N MET A 109 -7.67 0.31 20.19
CA MET A 109 -8.99 0.62 20.73
C MET A 109 -8.81 1.53 21.95
N PRO A 110 -9.71 2.48 22.24
CA PRO A 110 -9.65 3.26 23.47
C PRO A 110 -9.48 2.34 24.68
N GLY A 111 -8.35 2.45 25.38
CA GLY A 111 -8.01 1.60 26.53
C GLY A 111 -7.07 0.41 26.24
N ALA A 112 -6.58 0.21 25.01
CA ALA A 112 -5.55 -0.79 24.72
C ALA A 112 -4.23 -0.42 25.43
N VAL A 113 -3.68 -1.38 26.18
CA VAL A 113 -2.52 -1.15 27.06
C VAL A 113 -1.20 -1.11 26.30
N ASP A 114 -1.12 -1.71 25.11
CA ASP A 114 0.11 -1.75 24.30
C ASP A 114 -0.25 -2.07 22.83
N PRO A 115 -0.50 -1.07 21.97
CA PRO A 115 -0.79 -1.32 20.56
C PRO A 115 0.43 -1.92 19.84
N ALA A 116 0.19 -2.77 18.86
CA ALA A 116 1.25 -3.29 18.01
C ALA A 116 1.89 -2.13 17.23
N ARG A 117 3.19 -2.25 16.91
CA ARG A 117 3.90 -1.26 16.09
C ARG A 117 3.85 -1.58 14.60
N LEU A 118 3.52 -2.82 14.25
CA LEU A 118 3.43 -3.32 12.89
C LEU A 118 2.19 -4.20 12.75
N ALA A 119 1.41 -3.94 11.71
CA ALA A 119 0.33 -4.80 11.27
C ALA A 119 0.28 -4.84 9.74
N VAL A 120 -0.13 -5.97 9.19
CA VAL A 120 -0.07 -6.26 7.75
C VAL A 120 -1.40 -6.82 7.28
N SER A 121 -1.87 -6.39 6.13
CA SER A 121 -3.03 -6.92 5.41
C SER A 121 -2.56 -7.63 4.14
N VAL A 122 -2.74 -8.96 4.10
CA VAL A 122 -2.39 -9.79 2.94
C VAL A 122 -3.68 -10.28 2.30
N HIS A 123 -4.24 -9.46 1.42
CA HIS A 123 -5.51 -9.69 0.76
C HIS A 123 -5.45 -9.43 -0.74
N ARG A 124 -6.41 -9.95 -1.45
CA ARG A 124 -6.78 -9.68 -2.84
C ARG A 124 -8.29 -9.37 -2.91
N PRO A 125 -8.71 -8.54 -3.89
CA PRO A 125 -7.91 -7.80 -4.88
C PRO A 125 -7.13 -6.64 -4.27
N PRO A 126 -6.13 -6.06 -5.01
CA PRO A 126 -5.43 -4.84 -4.62
C PRO A 126 -6.37 -3.63 -4.59
N GLY A 127 -5.87 -2.45 -4.19
CA GLY A 127 -6.74 -1.31 -3.95
C GLY A 127 -6.29 0.02 -4.55
N HIS A 128 -5.01 0.28 -4.72
CA HIS A 128 -4.47 1.63 -4.94
C HIS A 128 -4.91 2.32 -6.24
N HIS A 129 -5.37 1.56 -7.26
CA HIS A 129 -5.93 2.12 -8.48
C HIS A 129 -7.41 2.48 -8.41
N ALA A 130 -8.16 1.97 -7.42
CA ALA A 130 -9.58 2.31 -7.29
C ALA A 130 -9.74 3.78 -6.89
N GLU A 131 -10.19 4.60 -7.85
CA GLU A 131 -10.55 5.99 -7.63
C GLU A 131 -11.82 6.09 -6.78
N ALA A 132 -12.12 7.26 -6.25
CA ALA A 132 -13.33 7.44 -5.45
C ALA A 132 -14.60 6.94 -6.18
N ARG A 133 -14.67 7.10 -7.49
CA ARG A 133 -15.87 6.81 -8.31
C ARG A 133 -15.71 5.73 -9.36
N ARG A 134 -14.55 5.07 -9.41
CA ARG A 134 -14.22 4.09 -10.46
C ARG A 134 -13.33 2.98 -9.91
N SER A 135 -13.76 1.73 -10.07
CA SER A 135 -12.92 0.55 -9.93
C SER A 135 -12.12 0.36 -11.22
N MET A 136 -10.82 0.12 -11.15
CA MET A 136 -9.92 -0.04 -12.29
C MET A 136 -8.59 -0.67 -11.86
N GLY A 137 -7.76 -1.10 -12.81
CA GLY A 137 -6.40 -1.62 -12.52
C GLY A 137 -6.45 -2.79 -11.54
N PHE A 138 -7.32 -3.76 -11.76
CA PHE A 138 -7.58 -4.92 -10.89
C PHE A 138 -8.23 -4.57 -9.54
N CYS A 139 -8.34 -3.28 -9.17
CA CYS A 139 -8.79 -2.80 -7.87
C CYS A 139 -10.30 -2.54 -7.86
N LEU A 140 -10.98 -3.05 -6.84
CA LEU A 140 -12.42 -2.85 -6.66
C LEU A 140 -12.72 -1.70 -5.69
N PHE A 141 -12.12 -1.71 -4.52
CA PHE A 141 -12.13 -0.64 -3.52
C PHE A 141 -10.71 -0.25 -3.17
N ASN A 142 -10.50 0.99 -2.78
CA ASN A 142 -9.18 1.46 -2.37
C ASN A 142 -8.91 1.10 -0.90
N ASN A 143 -8.28 -0.04 -0.69
CA ASN A 143 -8.07 -0.63 0.64
C ASN A 143 -7.31 0.32 1.57
N VAL A 144 -6.19 0.89 1.11
CA VAL A 144 -5.35 1.80 1.92
C VAL A 144 -6.06 3.12 2.18
N ALA A 145 -6.85 3.64 1.21
CA ALA A 145 -7.61 4.88 1.41
C ALA A 145 -8.75 4.68 2.43
N VAL A 146 -9.45 3.53 2.38
CA VAL A 146 -10.46 3.18 3.40
C VAL A 146 -9.83 3.10 4.78
N ALA A 147 -8.64 2.48 4.90
CA ALA A 147 -7.88 2.42 6.15
C ALA A 147 -7.47 3.82 6.65
N ALA A 148 -6.95 4.68 5.78
CA ALA A 148 -6.53 6.04 6.15
C ALA A 148 -7.73 6.92 6.58
N ARG A 149 -8.87 6.82 5.89
CA ARG A 149 -10.11 7.48 6.33
C ARG A 149 -10.58 6.96 7.67
N HIS A 150 -10.58 5.64 7.86
CA HIS A 150 -10.96 5.03 9.13
C HIS A 150 -10.05 5.49 10.29
N ALA A 151 -8.73 5.57 10.07
CA ALA A 151 -7.80 6.08 11.08
C ALA A 151 -8.18 7.50 11.52
N ARG A 152 -8.58 8.35 10.59
CA ARG A 152 -8.96 9.73 10.87
C ARG A 152 -10.34 9.86 11.51
N ASP A 153 -11.33 9.15 10.97
CA ASP A 153 -12.73 9.31 11.36
C ASP A 153 -13.05 8.59 12.67
N ALA A 154 -12.50 7.39 12.88
CA ALA A 154 -12.79 6.58 14.05
C ALA A 154 -11.79 6.78 15.21
N HIS A 155 -10.52 7.04 14.89
CA HIS A 155 -9.45 7.13 15.89
C HIS A 155 -8.89 8.55 16.08
N GLY A 156 -9.33 9.53 15.29
CA GLY A 156 -8.91 10.92 15.41
C GLY A 156 -7.45 11.17 14.99
N VAL A 157 -6.86 10.25 14.23
CA VAL A 157 -5.53 10.45 13.60
C VAL A 157 -5.62 11.63 12.64
N ARG A 158 -4.78 12.62 12.82
CA ARG A 158 -4.84 13.86 12.04
C ARG A 158 -3.99 13.79 10.77
N ARG A 159 -2.84 13.11 10.85
CA ARG A 159 -1.84 13.05 9.80
C ARG A 159 -1.45 11.60 9.52
N VAL A 160 -1.72 11.15 8.31
CA VAL A 160 -1.35 9.82 7.81
C VAL A 160 -0.37 9.98 6.66
N LEU A 161 0.77 9.31 6.70
CA LEU A 161 1.61 9.13 5.52
C LEU A 161 1.20 7.84 4.83
N ILE A 162 0.92 7.91 3.53
CA ILE A 162 0.80 6.75 2.65
C ILE A 162 2.01 6.74 1.72
N LEU A 163 2.87 5.73 1.85
CA LEU A 163 3.93 5.44 0.89
C LEU A 163 3.47 4.30 -0.02
N ASP A 164 3.39 4.57 -1.30
CA ASP A 164 3.09 3.61 -2.34
C ASP A 164 4.38 3.32 -3.13
N TRP A 165 4.87 2.10 -3.03
CA TRP A 165 6.04 1.65 -3.79
C TRP A 165 5.71 0.58 -4.83
N ASP A 166 4.41 0.34 -5.09
CA ASP A 166 3.99 -0.38 -6.28
C ASP A 166 4.58 0.30 -7.53
N VAL A 167 4.93 -0.48 -8.54
CA VAL A 167 5.54 0.07 -9.76
C VAL A 167 4.57 0.92 -10.58
N HIS A 168 3.26 0.71 -10.39
CA HIS A 168 2.22 1.52 -11.00
C HIS A 168 1.84 2.70 -10.10
N HIS A 169 1.49 3.82 -10.71
CA HIS A 169 1.00 4.97 -9.97
C HIS A 169 -0.31 4.67 -9.24
N GLY A 170 -0.37 4.91 -7.94
CA GLY A 170 -1.57 4.78 -7.12
C GLY A 170 -2.58 5.90 -7.37
N ASN A 171 -3.10 5.99 -8.60
CA ASN A 171 -4.00 7.06 -9.05
C ASN A 171 -5.27 7.16 -8.22
N GLY A 172 -5.79 6.03 -7.73
CA GLY A 172 -6.96 6.01 -6.87
C GLY A 172 -6.71 6.65 -5.52
N THR A 173 -5.56 6.36 -4.91
CA THR A 173 -5.15 6.98 -3.64
C THR A 173 -4.93 8.48 -3.84
N GLN A 174 -4.27 8.89 -4.93
CA GLN A 174 -4.13 10.29 -5.30
C GLN A 174 -5.50 10.98 -5.47
N ASP A 175 -6.44 10.38 -6.21
CA ASP A 175 -7.78 10.93 -6.43
C ASP A 175 -8.53 11.18 -5.12
N VAL A 176 -8.51 10.20 -4.21
CA VAL A 176 -9.20 10.28 -2.92
C VAL A 176 -8.66 11.38 -2.01
N PHE A 177 -7.35 11.63 -2.03
CA PHE A 177 -6.68 12.59 -1.13
C PHE A 177 -6.17 13.85 -1.81
N TRP A 178 -6.56 14.10 -3.07
CA TRP A 178 -6.09 15.23 -3.88
C TRP A 178 -6.20 16.60 -3.21
N GLU A 179 -7.26 16.83 -2.43
CA GLU A 179 -7.52 18.09 -1.72
C GLU A 179 -7.40 17.97 -0.20
N ASP A 180 -6.77 16.90 0.32
CA ASP A 180 -6.76 16.59 1.75
C ASP A 180 -5.34 16.68 2.35
N ALA A 181 -5.07 17.73 3.12
CA ALA A 181 -3.81 17.92 3.84
C ALA A 181 -3.59 16.93 5.01
N GLY A 182 -4.60 16.18 5.40
CA GLY A 182 -4.49 15.17 6.47
C GLY A 182 -3.86 13.86 6.00
N VAL A 183 -3.57 13.72 4.70
CA VAL A 183 -2.84 12.60 4.13
C VAL A 183 -1.71 13.11 3.26
N LEU A 184 -0.48 12.75 3.62
CA LEU A 184 0.67 12.88 2.73
C LEU A 184 0.77 11.61 1.89
N PHE A 185 0.55 11.71 0.59
CA PHE A 185 0.68 10.59 -0.34
C PHE A 185 1.98 10.69 -1.12
N CYS A 186 2.83 9.67 -1.03
CA CYS A 186 4.08 9.54 -1.77
C CYS A 186 4.01 8.29 -2.64
N SER A 187 4.15 8.43 -3.97
CA SER A 187 4.14 7.30 -4.91
C SER A 187 5.42 7.27 -5.73
N ILE A 188 6.13 6.12 -5.70
CA ILE A 188 7.31 5.85 -6.56
C ILE A 188 6.83 4.87 -7.63
N HIS A 189 6.82 5.29 -8.89
CA HIS A 189 6.23 4.49 -9.96
C HIS A 189 6.96 4.69 -11.29
N GLN A 190 6.94 3.67 -12.14
CA GLN A 190 7.51 3.75 -13.49
C GLN A 190 6.71 4.72 -14.36
N TRP A 191 7.43 5.53 -15.14
CA TRP A 191 6.85 6.44 -16.11
C TRP A 191 7.61 6.42 -17.44
N PRO A 192 6.94 6.31 -18.60
CA PRO A 192 5.50 6.07 -18.76
C PRO A 192 5.10 4.61 -18.45
N LEU A 193 4.00 4.41 -17.77
CA LEU A 193 3.37 3.13 -17.52
C LEU A 193 1.86 3.35 -17.23
N TYR A 194 1.09 2.25 -17.09
CA TYR A 194 -0.28 2.30 -16.59
C TYR A 194 -0.35 3.03 -15.22
N PRO A 195 -1.36 3.83 -14.92
CA PRO A 195 -2.50 4.23 -15.77
C PRO A 195 -2.25 5.48 -16.63
N GLY A 196 -1.03 5.99 -16.70
CA GLY A 196 -0.67 7.18 -17.45
C GLY A 196 -0.87 8.50 -16.68
N THR A 197 -0.96 8.43 -15.36
CA THR A 197 -1.05 9.54 -14.40
C THR A 197 0.13 9.53 -13.44
N GLY A 198 0.27 10.51 -12.56
CA GLY A 198 1.35 10.58 -11.58
C GLY A 198 2.57 11.37 -12.07
N ALA A 199 2.34 12.37 -12.94
CA ALA A 199 3.42 13.26 -13.31
C ALA A 199 3.96 13.99 -12.08
N ALA A 200 5.28 14.22 -12.02
CA ALA A 200 5.93 14.85 -10.88
C ALA A 200 5.32 16.23 -10.50
N GLY A 201 4.71 16.93 -11.46
CA GLY A 201 4.02 18.20 -11.24
C GLY A 201 2.61 18.07 -10.64
N GLU A 202 2.06 16.88 -10.49
CA GLU A 202 0.80 16.62 -9.83
C GLU A 202 1.04 16.57 -8.31
N THR A 203 0.77 17.69 -7.61
CA THR A 203 1.14 17.88 -6.20
C THR A 203 -0.03 18.11 -5.27
N GLY A 204 -1.26 17.81 -5.72
CA GLY A 204 -2.49 18.11 -4.98
C GLY A 204 -3.09 19.47 -5.30
N ALA A 205 -4.27 19.75 -4.75
CA ALA A 205 -4.98 21.01 -4.93
C ALA A 205 -5.66 21.44 -3.63
N GLY A 206 -6.12 22.71 -3.61
CA GLY A 206 -6.85 23.22 -2.44
C GLY A 206 -6.05 23.10 -1.15
N ALA A 207 -6.65 22.51 -0.13
CA ALA A 207 -5.99 22.24 1.15
C ALA A 207 -4.89 21.15 1.02
N GLY A 208 -5.02 20.22 0.05
CA GLY A 208 -4.05 19.17 -0.24
C GLY A 208 -2.87 19.60 -1.12
N ALA A 209 -2.77 20.87 -1.50
CA ALA A 209 -1.67 21.34 -2.33
C ALA A 209 -0.31 21.15 -1.63
N GLY A 210 0.60 20.40 -2.28
CA GLY A 210 1.90 20.03 -1.74
C GLY A 210 1.91 18.71 -0.97
N TYR A 211 0.77 18.07 -0.71
CA TYR A 211 0.68 16.81 0.04
C TYR A 211 0.58 15.57 -0.86
N THR A 212 0.68 15.73 -2.17
CA THR A 212 0.91 14.64 -3.13
C THR A 212 2.33 14.75 -3.67
N VAL A 213 3.11 13.69 -3.50
CA VAL A 213 4.52 13.58 -3.90
C VAL A 213 4.67 12.44 -4.89
N ASN A 214 4.59 12.77 -6.18
CA ASN A 214 4.81 11.83 -7.26
C ASN A 214 6.30 11.77 -7.65
N LEU A 215 6.84 10.57 -7.65
CA LEU A 215 8.24 10.25 -7.90
C LEU A 215 8.36 9.31 -9.11
N PRO A 216 8.01 9.76 -10.33
CA PRO A 216 8.11 8.93 -11.52
C PRO A 216 9.55 8.58 -11.84
N VAL A 217 9.79 7.29 -12.11
CA VAL A 217 11.11 6.73 -12.44
C VAL A 217 11.12 6.15 -13.85
N PRO A 218 12.25 6.19 -14.58
CA PRO A 218 12.34 5.58 -15.90
C PRO A 218 12.29 4.05 -15.82
N PRO A 219 11.89 3.36 -16.92
CA PRO A 219 12.09 1.91 -17.05
C PRO A 219 13.52 1.52 -16.73
N GLY A 220 13.72 0.37 -16.09
CA GLY A 220 15.03 -0.13 -15.69
C GLY A 220 15.56 0.41 -14.36
N SER A 221 14.77 1.21 -13.64
CA SER A 221 15.13 1.69 -12.29
C SER A 221 15.21 0.54 -11.30
N GLY A 222 16.28 0.48 -10.51
CA GLY A 222 16.57 -0.59 -9.55
C GLY A 222 16.69 -0.11 -8.11
N ASP A 223 17.41 -0.88 -7.32
CA ASP A 223 17.59 -0.69 -5.88
C ASP A 223 18.16 0.69 -5.52
N ASP A 224 19.11 1.17 -6.32
CA ASP A 224 19.77 2.47 -6.17
C ASP A 224 18.78 3.64 -6.31
N VAL A 225 17.85 3.54 -7.26
CA VAL A 225 16.84 4.57 -7.50
C VAL A 225 15.75 4.52 -6.43
N PHE A 226 15.09 3.37 -6.26
CA PHE A 226 13.98 3.22 -5.32
C PHE A 226 14.43 3.45 -3.88
N GLY A 227 15.54 2.85 -3.46
CA GLY A 227 16.12 3.05 -2.13
C GLY A 227 16.47 4.51 -1.86
N SER A 228 17.14 5.17 -2.83
CA SER A 228 17.49 6.58 -2.69
C SER A 228 16.26 7.50 -2.62
N LEU A 229 15.20 7.21 -3.38
CA LEU A 229 13.96 8.00 -3.32
C LEU A 229 13.27 7.85 -1.97
N VAL A 230 13.20 6.65 -1.41
CA VAL A 230 12.65 6.46 -0.07
C VAL A 230 13.49 7.19 0.96
N GLU A 231 14.82 6.97 0.99
CA GLU A 231 15.68 7.53 2.03
C GLU A 231 15.82 9.06 1.93
N HIS A 232 15.97 9.59 0.71
CA HIS A 232 16.32 10.99 0.53
C HIS A 232 15.17 11.91 0.13
N VAL A 233 13.98 11.38 -0.18
CA VAL A 233 12.77 12.19 -0.47
C VAL A 233 11.65 11.87 0.50
N VAL A 234 11.24 10.59 0.59
CA VAL A 234 10.10 10.19 1.42
C VAL A 234 10.40 10.34 2.92
N VAL A 235 11.56 9.91 3.38
CA VAL A 235 11.97 10.03 4.81
C VAL A 235 12.04 11.49 5.26
N PRO A 236 12.67 12.44 4.53
CA PRO A 236 12.58 13.85 4.85
C PRO A 236 11.15 14.42 4.83
N ALA A 237 10.33 14.03 3.85
CA ALA A 237 8.93 14.42 3.79
C ALA A 237 8.14 13.90 5.01
N ALA A 238 8.36 12.65 5.41
CA ALA A 238 7.77 12.09 6.62
C ALA A 238 8.16 12.89 7.87
N ARG A 239 9.43 13.25 8.02
CA ARG A 239 9.90 14.05 9.16
C ARG A 239 9.29 15.45 9.20
N ALA A 240 9.17 16.11 8.04
CA ALA A 240 8.57 17.44 7.93
C ALA A 240 7.05 17.41 8.18
N TYR A 241 6.38 16.38 7.67
CA TYR A 241 4.93 16.19 7.83
C TYR A 241 4.53 15.74 9.25
N ASP A 242 5.42 15.04 9.95
CA ASP A 242 5.21 14.50 11.31
C ASP A 242 3.92 13.66 11.39
N PRO A 243 3.83 12.53 10.64
CA PRO A 243 2.64 11.68 10.64
C PRO A 243 2.43 11.00 11.99
N GLU A 244 1.19 10.63 12.27
CA GLU A 244 0.80 9.84 13.46
C GLU A 244 0.63 8.35 13.11
N LEU A 245 0.61 8.04 11.80
CA LEU A 245 0.51 6.70 11.24
C LEU A 245 1.19 6.66 9.87
N ILE A 246 1.97 5.61 9.60
CA ILE A 246 2.51 5.32 8.27
C ILE A 246 1.78 4.10 7.71
N LEU A 247 1.21 4.22 6.52
CA LEU A 247 0.66 3.12 5.74
C LEU A 247 1.52 2.93 4.49
N VAL A 248 1.80 1.68 4.16
CA VAL A 248 2.53 1.32 2.95
C VAL A 248 1.58 0.57 2.03
N SER A 249 1.30 1.13 0.85
CA SER A 249 0.76 0.40 -0.30
C SER A 249 1.91 -0.40 -0.90
N ALA A 250 1.94 -1.69 -0.57
CA ALA A 250 3.09 -2.55 -0.82
C ALA A 250 2.85 -3.43 -2.05
N GLY A 251 3.17 -2.89 -3.23
CA GLY A 251 3.34 -3.67 -4.46
C GLY A 251 4.75 -4.24 -4.56
N PHE A 252 4.88 -5.35 -5.25
CA PHE A 252 6.16 -6.04 -5.48
C PHE A 252 6.44 -6.23 -6.97
N ASP A 253 5.70 -5.56 -7.82
CA ASP A 253 5.82 -5.57 -9.28
C ASP A 253 6.91 -4.64 -9.83
N ALA A 254 7.57 -3.83 -8.98
CA ALA A 254 8.84 -3.21 -9.33
C ALA A 254 10.01 -4.22 -9.37
N HIS A 255 9.78 -5.49 -8.97
CA HIS A 255 10.82 -6.51 -8.95
C HIS A 255 11.31 -6.85 -10.36
N LEU A 256 12.61 -7.14 -10.48
CA LEU A 256 13.27 -7.44 -11.77
C LEU A 256 12.72 -8.68 -12.50
N ASP A 257 12.03 -9.57 -11.81
CA ASP A 257 11.38 -10.77 -12.37
C ASP A 257 9.89 -10.55 -12.68
N ASP A 258 9.29 -9.39 -12.37
CA ASP A 258 7.87 -9.15 -12.59
C ASP A 258 7.56 -8.96 -14.09
N PRO A 259 6.47 -9.58 -14.59
CA PRO A 259 6.15 -9.53 -16.01
C PRO A 259 5.41 -8.26 -16.47
N LEU A 260 4.93 -7.39 -15.57
CA LEU A 260 4.05 -6.28 -15.92
C LEU A 260 4.76 -4.93 -16.03
N ALA A 261 6.02 -4.83 -15.59
CA ALA A 261 6.78 -3.60 -15.67
C ALA A 261 8.26 -3.86 -15.96
N ASP A 262 9.02 -2.79 -16.14
CA ASP A 262 10.45 -2.85 -16.44
C ASP A 262 11.31 -2.49 -15.20
N GLY A 263 10.74 -2.54 -14.00
CA GLY A 263 11.46 -2.34 -12.73
C GLY A 263 12.59 -3.35 -12.56
N ARG A 264 13.62 -3.00 -11.80
CA ARG A 264 14.76 -3.86 -11.53
C ARG A 264 15.11 -3.91 -10.04
N VAL A 265 14.10 -3.71 -9.20
CA VAL A 265 14.25 -3.83 -7.75
C VAL A 265 14.45 -5.32 -7.40
N THR A 266 15.39 -5.58 -6.51
CA THR A 266 15.66 -6.94 -5.98
C THR A 266 14.97 -7.15 -4.64
N ASP A 267 14.97 -8.40 -4.14
CA ASP A 267 14.53 -8.71 -2.77
C ASP A 267 15.26 -7.80 -1.74
N ALA A 268 16.57 -7.56 -1.95
CA ALA A 268 17.38 -6.68 -1.10
C ALA A 268 16.97 -5.20 -1.22
N GLY A 269 16.55 -4.75 -2.41
CA GLY A 269 16.02 -3.41 -2.62
C GLY A 269 14.74 -3.16 -1.82
N PHE A 270 13.81 -4.11 -1.82
CA PHE A 270 12.61 -4.04 -0.97
C PHE A 270 12.94 -4.04 0.52
N ALA A 271 13.89 -4.88 0.97
CA ALA A 271 14.38 -4.86 2.34
C ALA A 271 15.01 -3.50 2.72
N THR A 272 15.74 -2.88 1.80
CA THR A 272 16.36 -1.55 1.99
C THR A 272 15.30 -0.46 2.13
N MET A 273 14.27 -0.44 1.28
CA MET A 273 13.14 0.48 1.42
C MET A 273 12.41 0.29 2.75
N ALA A 274 12.17 -0.96 3.13
CA ALA A 274 11.57 -1.31 4.42
C ALA A 274 12.42 -0.83 5.61
N ALA A 275 13.76 -0.88 5.50
CA ALA A 275 14.66 -0.37 6.53
C ALA A 275 14.56 1.15 6.71
N SER A 276 14.50 1.92 5.63
CA SER A 276 14.25 3.37 5.68
C SER A 276 12.91 3.70 6.34
N VAL A 277 11.84 2.98 5.96
CA VAL A 277 10.50 3.14 6.56
C VAL A 277 10.55 2.81 8.06
N ARG A 278 11.17 1.70 8.44
CA ARG A 278 11.28 1.30 9.83
C ARG A 278 12.11 2.30 10.65
N ALA A 279 13.24 2.76 10.13
CA ALA A 279 14.08 3.72 10.83
C ALA A 279 13.38 5.06 11.07
N VAL A 280 12.64 5.58 10.08
CA VAL A 280 11.89 6.84 10.26
C VAL A 280 10.69 6.63 11.20
N ALA A 281 10.00 5.51 11.13
CA ALA A 281 8.89 5.18 12.03
C ALA A 281 9.36 5.08 13.50
N ASP A 282 10.50 4.44 13.75
CA ASP A 282 11.12 4.36 15.08
C ASP A 282 11.54 5.76 15.59
N ALA A 283 12.14 6.59 14.72
CA ALA A 283 12.55 7.95 15.09
C ALA A 283 11.36 8.86 15.44
N LEU A 284 10.27 8.75 14.67
CA LEU A 284 9.02 9.49 14.92
C LEU A 284 8.13 8.83 15.98
N ARG A 285 8.41 7.58 16.35
CA ARG A 285 7.61 6.76 17.29
C ARG A 285 6.18 6.52 16.79
N VAL A 286 6.05 6.27 15.50
CA VAL A 286 4.75 6.02 14.85
C VAL A 286 4.65 4.56 14.39
N PRO A 287 3.46 3.96 14.39
CA PRO A 287 3.26 2.61 13.90
C PRO A 287 3.27 2.56 12.38
N VAL A 288 3.52 1.36 11.84
CA VAL A 288 3.54 1.07 10.41
C VAL A 288 2.49 0.02 10.07
N GLY A 289 1.61 0.33 9.13
CA GLY A 289 0.68 -0.60 8.50
C GLY A 289 1.13 -0.93 7.08
N VAL A 290 1.05 -2.20 6.68
CA VAL A 290 1.36 -2.66 5.33
C VAL A 290 0.10 -3.23 4.69
N VAL A 291 -0.23 -2.78 3.49
CA VAL A 291 -1.37 -3.26 2.69
C VAL A 291 -0.84 -3.77 1.37
N LEU A 292 -1.07 -5.04 1.08
CA LEU A 292 -0.62 -5.69 -0.16
C LEU A 292 -1.31 -5.08 -1.38
N GLU A 293 -0.53 -4.77 -2.41
CA GLU A 293 -1.00 -4.33 -3.73
C GLU A 293 -0.54 -5.29 -4.83
N GLY A 294 0.20 -4.83 -5.83
CA GLY A 294 0.68 -5.59 -6.97
C GLY A 294 1.81 -6.57 -6.68
N GLY A 295 2.32 -7.16 -7.73
CA GLY A 295 3.34 -8.21 -7.74
C GLY A 295 2.78 -9.50 -8.35
N TYR A 296 3.27 -9.87 -9.55
CA TYR A 296 2.63 -10.84 -10.44
C TYR A 296 3.54 -12.01 -10.82
N ASP A 297 4.85 -11.92 -10.60
CA ASP A 297 5.68 -13.10 -10.45
C ASP A 297 5.54 -13.64 -9.02
N LEU A 298 5.08 -14.87 -8.88
CA LEU A 298 4.74 -15.47 -7.58
C LEU A 298 5.96 -15.61 -6.67
N GLY A 299 7.13 -15.90 -7.26
CA GLY A 299 8.38 -16.05 -6.51
C GLY A 299 8.91 -14.70 -6.03
N ALA A 300 8.95 -13.71 -6.91
CA ALA A 300 9.38 -12.35 -6.61
C ALA A 300 8.49 -11.69 -5.54
N LEU A 301 7.18 -11.76 -5.73
CA LEU A 301 6.18 -11.29 -4.77
C LEU A 301 6.42 -11.84 -3.37
N SER A 302 6.56 -13.17 -3.26
CA SER A 302 6.73 -13.82 -1.95
C SER A 302 8.08 -13.45 -1.33
N ARG A 303 9.18 -13.45 -2.10
CA ARG A 303 10.51 -13.10 -1.59
C ARG A 303 10.58 -11.63 -1.18
N GLY A 304 10.08 -10.71 -2.02
CA GLY A 304 10.07 -9.27 -1.73
C GLY A 304 9.25 -8.94 -0.48
N LEU A 305 8.05 -9.53 -0.35
CA LEU A 305 7.23 -9.37 0.85
C LEU A 305 7.94 -9.91 2.10
N VAL A 306 8.46 -11.13 2.06
CA VAL A 306 9.17 -11.73 3.19
C VAL A 306 10.37 -10.87 3.58
N ALA A 307 11.20 -10.45 2.63
CA ALA A 307 12.37 -9.60 2.88
C ALA A 307 11.99 -8.26 3.54
N SER A 308 10.91 -7.64 3.09
CA SER A 308 10.37 -6.41 3.70
C SER A 308 9.88 -6.65 5.12
N LEU A 309 9.11 -7.72 5.34
CA LEU A 309 8.53 -8.01 6.65
C LEU A 309 9.59 -8.47 7.67
N GLU A 310 10.64 -9.17 7.26
CA GLU A 310 11.78 -9.52 8.14
C GLU A 310 12.41 -8.26 8.74
N VAL A 311 12.58 -7.20 7.93
CA VAL A 311 13.15 -5.93 8.38
C VAL A 311 12.15 -5.15 9.24
N LEU A 312 10.89 -5.04 8.81
CA LEU A 312 9.86 -4.29 9.56
C LEU A 312 9.56 -4.93 10.92
N ALA A 313 9.58 -6.26 11.02
CA ALA A 313 9.32 -7.02 12.26
C ALA A 313 10.56 -7.23 13.12
N ALA A 314 11.75 -6.82 12.67
CA ALA A 314 13.00 -7.04 13.41
C ALA A 314 12.92 -6.55 14.85
N GLU A 315 13.46 -7.31 15.79
CA GLU A 315 13.58 -6.92 17.18
C GLU A 315 14.62 -5.79 17.34
N GLY A 316 14.27 -4.78 18.10
CA GLY A 316 15.13 -3.63 18.34
C GLY A 316 15.12 -2.56 17.23
N PRO A 317 15.96 -1.52 17.35
CA PRO A 317 16.03 -0.45 16.36
C PRO A 317 16.71 -0.93 15.07
N VAL A 318 16.17 -0.54 13.93
CA VAL A 318 16.77 -0.75 12.62
C VAL A 318 17.47 0.55 12.20
N ALA A 319 18.74 0.43 11.85
CA ALA A 319 19.50 1.57 11.33
C ALA A 319 18.98 1.97 9.95
N ALA A 320 18.90 3.27 9.69
CA ALA A 320 18.67 3.76 8.33
C ALA A 320 19.81 3.27 7.40
N PRO A 321 19.50 2.85 6.16
CA PRO A 321 20.52 2.41 5.23
C PRO A 321 21.40 3.61 4.81
N GLU A 322 22.69 3.36 4.67
CA GLU A 322 23.62 4.34 4.09
C GLU A 322 23.58 4.22 2.57
N LEU A 323 22.88 5.15 1.92
CA LEU A 323 22.65 5.16 0.48
C LEU A 323 23.20 6.44 -0.15
N ASP A 324 23.80 6.32 -1.32
CA ASP A 324 24.15 7.46 -2.14
C ASP A 324 22.89 8.20 -2.62
N VAL A 325 23.00 9.52 -2.72
CA VAL A 325 21.90 10.35 -3.24
C VAL A 325 21.84 10.21 -4.76
N HIS A 326 20.81 9.57 -5.28
CA HIS A 326 20.61 9.46 -6.71
C HIS A 326 20.18 10.82 -7.32
N PRO A 327 20.58 11.18 -8.56
CA PRO A 327 20.21 12.46 -9.20
C PRO A 327 18.68 12.73 -9.26
N LEU A 328 17.85 11.68 -9.37
CA LEU A 328 16.39 11.84 -9.28
C LEU A 328 15.96 12.31 -7.89
N SER A 329 16.59 11.82 -6.83
CA SER A 329 16.30 12.25 -5.46
C SER A 329 16.64 13.73 -5.25
N GLU A 330 17.79 14.20 -5.78
CA GLU A 330 18.14 15.62 -5.75
C GLU A 330 17.09 16.48 -6.47
N ARG A 331 16.68 16.03 -7.68
CA ARG A 331 15.65 16.71 -8.48
C ARG A 331 14.33 16.81 -7.72
N TYR A 332 13.85 15.72 -7.14
CA TYR A 332 12.55 15.70 -6.45
C TYR A 332 12.60 16.43 -5.10
N ARG A 333 13.72 16.40 -4.39
CA ARG A 333 13.93 17.26 -3.22
C ARG A 333 13.80 18.74 -3.57
N ALA A 334 14.43 19.17 -4.65
CA ALA A 334 14.29 20.55 -5.11
C ALA A 334 12.86 20.91 -5.51
N GLN A 335 12.16 19.98 -6.15
CA GLN A 335 10.75 20.18 -6.56
C GLN A 335 9.80 20.28 -5.36
N HIS A 336 10.00 19.49 -4.31
CA HIS A 336 9.17 19.47 -3.11
C HIS A 336 9.80 20.24 -1.93
N ALA A 337 10.69 21.19 -2.21
CA ALA A 337 11.39 21.95 -1.16
C ALA A 337 10.45 22.65 -0.18
N ALA A 338 9.26 23.08 -0.63
CA ALA A 338 8.28 23.73 0.25
C ALA A 338 7.72 22.78 1.33
N LEU A 339 7.65 21.46 1.04
CA LEU A 339 7.25 20.42 2.01
C LEU A 339 8.45 19.98 2.86
N LEU A 340 9.63 19.91 2.26
CA LEU A 340 10.81 19.32 2.91
C LEU A 340 11.57 20.28 3.85
N GLY A 341 11.29 21.60 3.79
CA GLY A 341 11.90 22.64 4.61
C GLY A 341 13.18 23.15 4.00
#